data_73a7a2b5fc6a799e495b92bac95169e4
#
_entry.id   73a7a2b5fc6a799e495b92bac95169e4
#
_cell.length_a   1.000
_cell.length_b   1.000
_cell.length_c   1.000
_cell.angle_alpha   90.00
_cell.angle_beta   90.00
_cell.angle_gamma   90.00
#
_symmetry.space_group_name_H-M   'P 1'
#
loop_
_entity.id
_entity.type
_entity.pdbx_description
1 polymer ?
#
loop_
_entity_poly.entity_id
_entity_poly.type
_entity_poly.pdbx_seq_one_letter_code
_entity_poly.pdbx_strand_id
1 'polypeptide(L)'
;MLTTDVALNHTPENRPNLVAPIYGSSGQMPEQLPADAAPLFIAAPEIDLWPTLSSLNMMTAWRAAEIPAEAHYFAVENHGFGYYPDAERQRPSFVWIELLYAFMQKIGFLG
;
A
#
# COMPACT_ATOMS: atom_id res chain seq x y z
N MET A 1 10.96 -5.84 -3.34
CA MET A 1 9.94 -6.45 -2.48
C MET A 1 8.88 -7.12 -3.32
N LEU A 2 8.40 -8.29 -2.91
CA LEU A 2 7.50 -9.12 -3.72
C LEU A 2 6.20 -8.42 -4.11
N THR A 3 5.57 -7.73 -3.17
CA THR A 3 4.29 -7.02 -3.44
C THR A 3 4.43 -6.02 -4.59
N THR A 4 5.50 -5.24 -4.56
CA THR A 4 5.79 -4.25 -5.60
C THR A 4 6.13 -4.93 -6.92
N ASP A 5 6.90 -6.01 -6.88
CA ASP A 5 7.27 -6.76 -8.08
C ASP A 5 6.03 -7.31 -8.79
N VAL A 6 5.09 -7.88 -8.04
CA VAL A 6 3.84 -8.38 -8.61
C VAL A 6 3.01 -7.22 -9.20
N ALA A 7 2.99 -6.08 -8.52
CA ALA A 7 2.25 -4.91 -9.01
C ALA A 7 2.78 -4.39 -10.34
N LEU A 8 4.10 -4.47 -10.56
CA LEU A 8 4.76 -3.89 -11.72
C LEU A 8 5.01 -4.90 -12.85
N ASN A 9 5.12 -6.19 -12.52
CA ASN A 9 5.57 -7.23 -13.43
C ASN A 9 4.59 -8.42 -13.45
N HIS A 10 3.36 -8.16 -13.82
CA HIS A 10 2.32 -9.19 -13.91
C HIS A 10 1.90 -9.42 -15.35
N THR A 11 1.26 -10.56 -15.60
CA THR A 11 0.56 -10.84 -16.85
C THR A 11 -0.93 -10.56 -16.66
N PRO A 12 -1.74 -10.44 -17.74
CA PRO A 12 -3.18 -10.30 -17.58
C PRO A 12 -3.83 -11.42 -16.75
N GLU A 13 -3.28 -12.62 -16.82
CA GLU A 13 -3.84 -13.79 -16.11
C GLU A 13 -3.57 -13.74 -14.61
N ASN A 14 -2.46 -13.16 -14.17
CA ASN A 14 -2.08 -13.10 -12.76
C ASN A 14 -2.09 -11.69 -12.20
N ARG A 15 -2.78 -10.77 -12.86
CA ARG A 15 -2.88 -9.39 -12.42
C ARG A 15 -3.55 -9.32 -11.03
N PRO A 16 -2.94 -8.63 -10.06
CA PRO A 16 -3.60 -8.40 -8.78
C PRO A 16 -4.76 -7.43 -8.94
N ASN A 17 -5.80 -7.59 -8.12
CA ASN A 17 -6.94 -6.68 -8.08
C ASN A 17 -6.72 -5.50 -7.14
N LEU A 18 -5.76 -5.61 -6.25
CA LEU A 18 -5.40 -4.61 -5.26
C LEU A 18 -3.96 -4.84 -4.84
N VAL A 19 -3.22 -3.77 -4.63
CA VAL A 19 -1.85 -3.80 -4.13
C VAL A 19 -1.80 -3.06 -2.80
N ALA A 20 -1.41 -3.74 -1.74
CA ALA A 20 -1.43 -3.16 -0.38
C ALA A 20 -0.11 -3.41 0.37
N PRO A 21 0.96 -2.66 0.07
CA PRO A 21 2.18 -2.75 0.87
C PRO A 21 1.95 -2.17 2.26
N ILE A 22 2.01 -3.05 3.26
CA ILE A 22 1.94 -2.66 4.66
C ILE A 22 3.37 -2.60 5.18
N TYR A 23 3.86 -1.41 5.48
CA TYR A 23 5.25 -1.09 5.81
C TYR A 23 6.27 -1.73 4.84
N GLY A 24 5.87 -1.90 3.59
CA GLY A 24 6.75 -2.44 2.57
C GLY A 24 7.57 -1.36 1.88
N SER A 25 8.62 -1.77 1.19
CA SER A 25 9.44 -0.89 0.37
C SER A 25 9.43 -1.35 -1.08
N SER A 26 9.72 -0.44 -1.98
CA SER A 26 9.86 -0.74 -3.40
C SER A 26 11.29 -0.46 -3.86
N GLY A 27 11.64 -1.03 -5.00
CA GLY A 27 12.82 -0.62 -5.72
C GLY A 27 12.54 0.64 -6.54
N GLN A 28 13.31 0.85 -7.60
CA GLN A 28 13.10 1.98 -8.50
C GLN A 28 11.80 1.83 -9.27
N MET A 29 11.02 2.91 -9.35
CA MET A 29 9.81 2.93 -10.15
C MET A 29 10.15 3.01 -11.65
N PRO A 30 9.41 2.32 -12.52
CA PRO A 30 9.55 2.49 -13.97
C PRO A 30 9.02 3.87 -14.39
N GLU A 31 9.41 4.31 -15.58
CA GLU A 31 8.89 5.58 -16.13
C GLU A 31 7.38 5.56 -16.31
N GLN A 32 6.84 4.42 -16.64
CA GLN A 32 5.40 4.23 -16.81
C GLN A 32 4.96 2.96 -16.10
N LEU A 33 3.83 3.04 -15.40
CA LEU A 33 3.19 1.86 -14.83
C LEU A 33 2.57 1.02 -15.94
N PRO A 34 2.39 -0.30 -15.69
CA PRO A 34 1.52 -1.10 -16.56
C PRO A 34 0.16 -0.43 -16.71
N ALA A 35 -0.40 -0.45 -17.92
CA ALA A 35 -1.70 0.18 -18.19
C ALA A 35 -2.82 -0.39 -17.31
N ASP A 36 -2.67 -1.63 -16.85
CA ASP A 36 -3.61 -2.34 -16.03
C ASP A 36 -3.17 -2.48 -14.56
N ALA A 37 -2.29 -1.58 -14.09
CA ALA A 37 -1.86 -1.60 -12.69
C ALA A 37 -3.06 -1.49 -11.75
N ALA A 38 -3.05 -2.29 -10.68
CA ALA A 38 -4.14 -2.34 -9.73
C ALA A 38 -4.14 -1.12 -8.80
N PRO A 39 -5.30 -0.77 -8.20
CA PRO A 39 -5.35 0.25 -7.15
C PRO A 39 -4.36 -0.04 -6.03
N LEU A 40 -3.86 1.01 -5.39
CA LEU A 40 -2.78 0.96 -4.41
C LEU A 40 -3.25 1.47 -3.06
N PHE A 41 -2.98 0.70 -2.00
CA PHE A 41 -3.17 1.14 -0.61
C PHE A 41 -1.88 0.94 0.16
N ILE A 42 -1.43 1.98 0.85
CA ILE A 42 -0.18 1.94 1.61
C ILE A 42 -0.46 2.25 3.07
N ALA A 43 0.14 1.49 3.98
CA ALA A 43 0.20 1.81 5.40
C ALA A 43 1.64 1.60 5.88
N ALA A 44 2.22 2.61 6.52
CA ALA A 44 3.61 2.56 6.96
C ALA A 44 3.84 3.42 8.18
N PRO A 45 4.84 3.08 9.03
CA PRO A 45 5.27 4.00 10.08
C PRO A 45 6.00 5.20 9.46
N GLU A 46 5.70 6.38 9.95
CA GLU A 46 6.28 7.63 9.40
C GLU A 46 7.81 7.68 9.51
N ILE A 47 8.35 7.11 10.58
CA ILE A 47 9.79 7.13 10.85
C ILE A 47 10.58 6.06 10.10
N ASP A 48 9.92 5.17 9.39
CA ASP A 48 10.59 4.07 8.68
C ASP A 48 11.09 4.54 7.32
N LEU A 49 12.30 5.09 7.31
CA LEU A 49 12.83 5.89 6.21
C LEU A 49 12.63 5.28 4.83
N TRP A 50 13.11 4.05 4.63
CA TRP A 50 13.10 3.47 3.28
C TRP A 50 11.69 3.12 2.79
N PRO A 51 10.86 2.42 3.59
CA PRO A 51 9.47 2.19 3.19
C PRO A 51 8.69 3.47 2.92
N THR A 52 8.89 4.50 3.74
CA THR A 52 8.20 5.77 3.56
C THR A 52 8.61 6.47 2.27
N LEU A 53 9.91 6.60 2.00
CA LEU A 53 10.39 7.22 0.76
C LEU A 53 9.96 6.42 -0.47
N SER A 54 10.06 5.09 -0.43
CA SER A 54 9.62 4.23 -1.53
C SER A 54 8.14 4.40 -1.81
N SER A 55 7.32 4.46 -0.78
CA SER A 55 5.87 4.58 -0.93
C SER A 55 5.46 5.94 -1.47
N LEU A 56 6.18 7.01 -1.13
CA LEU A 56 5.95 8.32 -1.73
C LEU A 56 6.19 8.29 -3.25
N ASN A 57 7.23 7.58 -3.69
CA ASN A 57 7.49 7.39 -5.11
C ASN A 57 6.37 6.59 -5.78
N MET A 58 5.87 5.55 -5.11
CA MET A 58 4.73 4.78 -5.62
C MET A 58 3.49 5.65 -5.75
N MET A 59 3.17 6.44 -4.73
CA MET A 59 2.01 7.35 -4.78
C MET A 59 2.12 8.33 -5.95
N THR A 60 3.30 8.89 -6.18
CA THR A 60 3.55 9.78 -7.31
C THR A 60 3.29 9.10 -8.65
N ALA A 61 3.78 7.87 -8.80
CA ALA A 61 3.60 7.10 -10.04
C ALA A 61 2.13 6.75 -10.29
N TRP A 62 1.42 6.30 -9.25
CA TRP A 62 0.00 5.96 -9.37
C TRP A 62 -0.86 7.16 -9.68
N ARG A 63 -0.57 8.29 -9.02
CA ARG A 63 -1.27 9.55 -9.30
C ARG A 63 -1.08 9.99 -10.74
N ALA A 64 0.14 9.93 -11.25
CA ALA A 64 0.43 10.31 -12.64
C ALA A 64 -0.31 9.42 -13.63
N ALA A 65 -0.52 8.16 -13.30
CA ALA A 65 -1.27 7.20 -14.13
C ALA A 65 -2.78 7.29 -13.93
N GLU A 66 -3.27 8.14 -13.01
CA GLU A 66 -4.68 8.28 -12.67
C GLU A 66 -5.33 6.98 -12.18
N ILE A 67 -4.55 6.15 -11.49
CA ILE A 67 -5.03 4.92 -10.87
C ILE A 67 -5.29 5.19 -9.38
N PRO A 68 -6.42 4.78 -8.82
CA PRO A 68 -6.74 5.06 -7.41
C PRO A 68 -5.63 4.59 -6.47
N ALA A 69 -5.23 5.47 -5.55
CA ALA A 69 -4.21 5.18 -4.57
C ALA A 69 -4.49 5.94 -3.27
N GLU A 70 -4.18 5.31 -2.15
CA GLU A 70 -4.35 5.90 -0.82
C GLU A 70 -3.20 5.46 0.06
N ALA A 71 -2.65 6.39 0.88
CA ALA A 71 -1.53 6.09 1.76
C ALA A 71 -1.75 6.71 3.13
N HIS A 72 -1.37 5.96 4.17
CA HIS A 72 -1.46 6.38 5.56
C HIS A 72 -0.12 6.15 6.25
N TYR A 73 0.42 7.21 6.86
CA TYR A 73 1.67 7.18 7.59
C TYR A 73 1.41 7.45 9.06
N PHE A 74 1.80 6.51 9.91
CA PHE A 74 1.49 6.57 11.33
C PHE A 74 2.70 7.06 12.13
N ALA A 75 2.51 8.13 12.89
CA ALA A 75 3.52 8.65 13.79
C ALA A 75 3.71 7.69 14.97
N VAL A 76 4.93 7.70 15.54
CA VAL A 76 5.28 6.96 16.77
C VAL A 76 5.06 5.45 16.63
N GLU A 77 5.29 4.90 15.44
CA GLU A 77 5.21 3.47 15.19
C GLU A 77 6.55 2.93 14.70
N ASN A 78 6.81 1.66 14.96
CA ASN A 78 7.98 0.95 14.47
C ASN A 78 7.63 0.13 13.23
N HIS A 79 8.65 -0.21 12.44
CA HIS A 79 8.48 -1.15 11.34
C HIS A 79 7.86 -2.45 11.87
N GLY A 80 6.88 -2.99 11.12
CA GLY A 80 6.24 -4.25 11.50
C GLY A 80 5.18 -4.12 12.58
N PHE A 81 4.56 -2.95 12.73
CA PHE A 81 3.53 -2.75 13.77
C PHE A 81 2.34 -3.70 13.62
N GLY A 82 2.01 -4.13 12.40
CA GLY A 82 1.00 -5.16 12.12
C GLY A 82 -0.38 -4.91 12.69
N TYR A 83 -1.01 -5.99 13.10
CA TYR A 83 -2.31 -5.96 13.77
C TYR A 83 -2.39 -7.10 14.80
N TYR A 84 -2.84 -6.78 16.00
CA TYR A 84 -3.06 -7.77 17.06
C TYR A 84 -4.49 -7.62 17.60
N PRO A 85 -5.28 -8.71 17.59
CA PRO A 85 -6.63 -8.65 18.16
C PRO A 85 -6.63 -8.56 19.69
N ASP A 86 -5.50 -8.83 20.31
CA ASP A 86 -5.30 -8.76 21.76
C ASP A 86 -5.34 -7.31 22.23
N ALA A 87 -6.28 -7.02 23.14
CA ALA A 87 -6.50 -5.65 23.63
C ALA A 87 -5.24 -5.05 24.30
N GLU A 88 -4.41 -5.87 24.93
CA GLU A 88 -3.18 -5.38 25.60
C GLU A 88 -2.12 -4.92 24.61
N ARG A 89 -2.18 -5.37 23.35
CA ARG A 89 -1.22 -5.03 22.31
C ARG A 89 -1.81 -4.13 21.24
N GLN A 90 -3.07 -3.72 21.36
CA GLN A 90 -3.69 -2.84 20.40
C GLN A 90 -3.07 -1.44 20.43
N ARG A 91 -3.03 -0.81 19.27
CA ARG A 91 -2.48 0.54 19.06
C ARG A 91 -3.41 1.33 18.16
N PRO A 92 -3.38 2.67 18.26
CA PRO A 92 -4.19 3.51 17.35
C PRO A 92 -3.95 3.22 15.87
N SER A 93 -2.71 2.87 15.50
CA SER A 93 -2.33 2.56 14.12
C SER A 93 -3.04 1.33 13.56
N PHE A 94 -3.60 0.47 14.40
CA PHE A 94 -4.35 -0.71 13.92
C PHE A 94 -5.58 -0.34 13.10
N VAL A 95 -5.98 0.92 13.14
CA VAL A 95 -7.05 1.45 12.29
C VAL A 95 -6.75 1.24 10.78
N TRP A 96 -5.51 0.92 10.41
CA TRP A 96 -5.16 0.70 9.00
C TRP A 96 -6.02 -0.38 8.34
N ILE A 97 -6.45 -1.38 9.11
CA ILE A 97 -7.33 -2.43 8.59
C ILE A 97 -8.69 -1.85 8.21
N GLU A 98 -9.25 -0.98 9.04
CA GLU A 98 -10.51 -0.29 8.76
C GLU A 98 -10.37 0.65 7.56
N LEU A 99 -9.24 1.34 7.47
CA LEU A 99 -8.94 2.24 6.36
C LEU A 99 -8.79 1.47 5.05
N LEU A 100 -8.14 0.30 5.08
CA LEU A 100 -8.05 -0.57 3.92
C LEU A 100 -9.44 -1.05 3.48
N TYR A 101 -10.27 -1.46 4.42
CA TYR A 101 -11.65 -1.88 4.13
C TYR A 101 -12.44 -0.75 3.47
N ALA A 102 -12.35 0.47 4.02
CA ALA A 102 -13.02 1.63 3.45
C ALA A 102 -12.51 1.94 2.03
N PHE A 103 -11.20 1.81 1.79
CA PHE A 103 -10.63 1.98 0.46
C PHE A 103 -11.18 0.93 -0.52
N MET A 104 -11.24 -0.32 -0.09
CA MET A 104 -11.79 -1.40 -0.92
C MET A 104 -13.26 -1.13 -1.31
N GLN A 105 -14.03 -0.55 -0.40
CA GLN A 105 -15.40 -0.14 -0.70
C GLN A 105 -15.43 0.97 -1.76
N LYS A 106 -14.58 1.99 -1.60
CA LYS A 106 -14.52 3.14 -2.51
C LYS A 106 -14.18 2.76 -3.95
N ILE A 107 -13.28 1.80 -4.12
CA ILE A 107 -12.87 1.35 -5.46
C ILE A 107 -13.75 0.26 -6.04
N GLY A 108 -14.80 -0.16 -5.33
CA GLY A 108 -15.73 -1.19 -5.79
C GLY A 108 -15.20 -2.61 -5.66
N PHE A 109 -14.11 -2.84 -4.92
CA PHE A 109 -13.52 -4.18 -4.77
C PHE A 109 -14.46 -5.16 -4.08
N LEU A 110 -15.29 -4.67 -3.16
CA LEU A 110 -16.22 -5.47 -2.39
C LEU A 110 -17.62 -5.55 -3.03
N GLY A 111 -17.78 -5.05 -4.22
CA GLY A 111 -19.04 -5.07 -4.95
C GLY A 111 -19.71 -3.73 -5.06
#